data_cfd0d6bbc9d57ebe04846bf8a471f3f2
#
_entry.id   cfd0d6bbc9d57ebe04846bf8a471f3f2
#
_cell.length_a   1.000
_cell.length_b   1.000
_cell.length_c   1.000
_cell.angle_alpha   90.00
_cell.angle_beta   90.00
_cell.angle_gamma   90.00
#
_symmetry.space_group_name_H-M   'P 1'
#
loop_
_entity.id
_entity.type
_entity.pdbx_description
1 polymer ?
#
loop_
_entity_poly.entity_id
_entity_poly.type
_entity_poly.pdbx_seq_one_letter_code
_entity_poly.pdbx_strand_id
1 'polypeptide(L)'
;MRANILLTLLLSFFITSNASGQCGQNYDRDVRRIVKASEKLPHEKTRIVFAGSSTFRLWDNMAESFPEYEVVNAGIGGSCFDDLYRYKEQLISGTEPDILVIYEGDNDIVHVEEDGNQRKVFDIQSDAWKLLNWIQYTHPNLPVFLLSPKPSPSRWDHLARYKAVNSQLEELAQAYNYHFMDCWPWLTDNNGLVDPALFIFDELHLNKEGNNRLGHYIAEAIRNAYPEEQTLDAFIDQWHLAAATADSAAYFGAFYNDESIFQGTDGGEYWTAGEFLAWAAPYFRRESAWTFEAFERHWYRKGNTLWFNERLDSPHMGKCRGVGVVRATSDGLKIDHYSLSFEVPNEVVGELVPLATPERIEVLKYQQELDDFYTDSATSPLKPAERAAFHGHEFFSYNPEMAVEAQILVLENEPWFNMATSSGVSREYRRYAKATFELRGQTLELFLYQSKRLMAMEEYKDHLFLPFMDKTTGLSTYGTGRFMDITKPEGKTMVLDFNYAYNPYCAYTDGYSCPITPQENFIDTEINAGIKGPTKH
;
A
#
# COMPACT_ATOMS: atom_id res chain seq x y z
N MET A 1 4.39 95.31 -34.69
CA MET A 1 4.52 94.33 -33.58
C MET A 1 4.34 92.95 -34.13
N ARG A 2 5.40 92.22 -34.34
CA ARG A 2 5.38 90.86 -34.85
C ARG A 2 5.49 89.88 -33.68
N ALA A 3 4.49 89.05 -33.45
CA ALA A 3 4.52 88.00 -32.48
C ALA A 3 5.11 86.75 -33.15
N ASN A 4 6.24 86.27 -32.66
CA ASN A 4 6.81 84.99 -33.04
C ASN A 4 6.12 83.88 -32.21
N ILE A 5 5.46 82.99 -32.91
CA ILE A 5 4.93 81.72 -32.32
C ILE A 5 6.04 80.67 -32.50
N LEU A 6 6.66 80.29 -31.38
CA LEU A 6 7.58 79.15 -31.32
C LEU A 6 6.78 77.85 -31.22
N LEU A 7 6.81 77.05 -32.27
CA LEU A 7 6.16 75.73 -32.31
C LEU A 7 7.15 74.71 -31.76
N THR A 8 6.99 74.30 -30.51
CA THR A 8 7.78 73.23 -29.91
C THR A 8 7.21 71.89 -30.33
N LEU A 9 7.88 71.21 -31.24
CA LEU A 9 7.59 69.81 -31.58
C LEU A 9 8.09 68.92 -30.43
N LEU A 10 7.21 68.39 -29.59
CA LEU A 10 7.44 67.28 -28.72
C LEU A 10 7.49 65.99 -29.55
N LEU A 11 8.70 65.52 -29.89
CA LEU A 11 8.91 64.18 -30.37
C LEU A 11 8.66 63.20 -29.19
N SER A 12 7.51 62.62 -29.13
CA SER A 12 7.22 61.45 -28.30
C SER A 12 7.98 60.25 -28.88
N PHE A 13 9.13 59.94 -28.31
CA PHE A 13 9.77 58.66 -28.53
C PHE A 13 8.88 57.60 -27.88
N PHE A 14 8.02 56.98 -28.66
CA PHE A 14 7.46 55.68 -28.27
C PHE A 14 8.61 54.68 -28.35
N ILE A 15 9.24 54.41 -27.23
CA ILE A 15 10.06 53.21 -27.03
C ILE A 15 9.05 52.07 -26.97
N THR A 16 8.73 51.49 -28.11
CA THR A 16 8.17 50.14 -28.18
C THR A 16 9.29 49.23 -27.69
N SER A 17 9.34 48.96 -26.38
CA SER A 17 10.14 47.86 -25.89
C SER A 17 9.47 46.58 -26.47
N ASN A 18 10.01 46.12 -27.59
CA ASN A 18 9.74 44.75 -28.02
C ASN A 18 10.17 43.84 -26.86
N ALA A 19 9.19 43.28 -26.15
CA ALA A 19 9.40 42.29 -25.10
C ALA A 19 9.78 40.94 -25.72
N SER A 20 10.76 40.94 -26.66
CA SER A 20 11.37 39.74 -27.19
C SER A 20 12.25 39.13 -26.12
N GLY A 21 12.05 37.84 -25.82
CA GLY A 21 12.96 37.07 -24.94
C GLY A 21 14.39 37.18 -25.47
N GLN A 22 15.36 37.29 -24.58
CA GLN A 22 16.79 37.49 -24.92
C GLN A 22 17.59 36.26 -24.47
N CYS A 23 17.22 35.06 -24.90
CA CYS A 23 17.96 33.82 -24.60
C CYS A 23 19.44 33.95 -25.02
N GLY A 24 20.36 33.29 -24.29
CA GLY A 24 21.77 33.20 -24.67
C GLY A 24 22.66 34.35 -24.24
N GLN A 25 22.20 35.23 -23.34
CA GLN A 25 22.99 36.34 -22.86
C GLN A 25 24.03 35.92 -21.79
N ASN A 26 24.99 36.81 -21.56
CA ASN A 26 25.96 36.66 -20.47
C ASN A 26 25.36 37.19 -19.15
N TYR A 27 25.07 36.27 -18.22
CA TYR A 27 24.55 36.59 -16.90
C TYR A 27 25.56 36.46 -15.75
N ASP A 28 26.85 36.36 -16.02
CA ASP A 28 27.92 36.18 -15.02
C ASP A 28 27.85 37.15 -13.85
N ARG A 29 27.48 38.40 -14.11
CA ARG A 29 27.36 39.43 -13.07
C ARG A 29 26.19 39.14 -12.12
N ASP A 30 25.04 38.77 -12.68
CA ASP A 30 23.84 38.48 -11.88
C ASP A 30 24.02 37.18 -11.10
N VAL A 31 24.60 36.14 -11.71
CA VAL A 31 24.92 34.87 -11.06
C VAL A 31 25.86 35.07 -9.88
N ARG A 32 26.99 35.81 -10.06
CA ARG A 32 27.90 36.13 -8.95
C ARG A 32 27.22 36.91 -7.83
N ARG A 33 26.30 37.81 -8.15
CA ARG A 33 25.54 38.59 -7.16
C ARG A 33 24.63 37.67 -6.34
N ILE A 34 23.92 36.72 -7.00
CA ILE A 34 23.01 35.75 -6.38
C ILE A 34 23.79 34.84 -5.44
N VAL A 35 24.85 34.19 -5.91
CA VAL A 35 25.68 33.29 -5.10
C VAL A 35 26.24 34.01 -3.88
N LYS A 36 26.83 35.21 -4.06
CA LYS A 36 27.34 36.01 -2.95
C LYS A 36 26.25 36.44 -1.95
N ALA A 37 24.99 36.54 -2.38
CA ALA A 37 23.88 36.86 -1.49
C ALA A 37 23.44 35.60 -0.71
N SER A 38 23.40 34.44 -1.34
CA SER A 38 23.06 33.19 -0.67
C SER A 38 24.08 32.74 0.37
N GLU A 39 25.38 32.95 0.11
CA GLU A 39 26.48 32.67 1.06
C GLU A 39 26.35 33.43 2.40
N LYS A 40 25.57 34.51 2.44
CA LYS A 40 25.36 35.31 3.67
C LYS A 40 24.20 34.79 4.52
N LEU A 41 23.41 33.93 4.00
CA LEU A 41 22.26 33.32 4.70
C LEU A 41 22.76 32.16 5.58
N PRO A 42 22.27 32.02 6.82
CA PRO A 42 22.87 31.12 7.80
C PRO A 42 22.56 29.64 7.56
N HIS A 43 21.60 29.31 6.70
CA HIS A 43 21.07 27.97 6.46
C HIS A 43 20.62 27.26 7.75
N GLU A 44 19.93 28.01 8.62
CA GLU A 44 19.37 27.51 9.88
C GLU A 44 17.91 27.00 9.72
N LYS A 45 17.26 27.35 8.60
CA LYS A 45 15.93 26.93 8.22
C LYS A 45 15.99 26.17 6.89
N THR A 46 14.95 25.39 6.60
CA THR A 46 14.75 24.82 5.26
C THR A 46 14.89 25.90 4.20
N ARG A 47 15.84 25.72 3.29
CA ARG A 47 16.17 26.71 2.25
C ARG A 47 15.39 26.44 0.97
N ILE A 48 14.56 27.42 0.57
CA ILE A 48 13.91 27.40 -0.74
C ILE A 48 14.68 28.27 -1.71
N VAL A 49 15.09 27.68 -2.83
CA VAL A 49 15.72 28.42 -3.94
C VAL A 49 14.72 28.57 -5.07
N PHE A 50 14.48 29.82 -5.47
CA PHE A 50 13.62 30.18 -6.60
C PHE A 50 14.52 30.48 -7.80
N ALA A 51 14.73 29.51 -8.67
CA ALA A 51 15.55 29.64 -9.87
C ALA A 51 14.69 29.89 -11.12
N GLY A 52 15.06 30.88 -11.91
CA GLY A 52 14.29 31.17 -13.12
C GLY A 52 14.43 32.62 -13.59
N SER A 53 13.39 33.10 -14.28
CA SER A 53 13.46 34.34 -15.02
C SER A 53 13.04 35.61 -14.24
N SER A 54 12.66 36.66 -14.99
CA SER A 54 12.29 37.96 -14.44
C SER A 54 11.09 37.93 -13.49
N THR A 55 10.20 36.96 -13.57
CA THR A 55 9.08 36.79 -12.63
C THR A 55 9.60 36.66 -11.20
N PHE A 56 10.65 35.88 -10.98
CA PHE A 56 11.29 35.79 -9.66
C PHE A 56 12.21 36.99 -9.38
N ARG A 57 13.03 37.40 -10.36
CA ARG A 57 13.95 38.53 -10.16
C ARG A 57 13.27 39.79 -9.66
N LEU A 58 12.07 40.10 -10.19
CA LEU A 58 11.32 41.33 -9.86
C LEU A 58 10.38 41.17 -8.66
N TRP A 59 10.43 40.04 -7.98
CA TRP A 59 9.64 39.80 -6.76
C TRP A 59 10.44 40.24 -5.53
N ASP A 60 10.42 41.53 -5.25
CA ASP A 60 11.26 42.17 -4.22
C ASP A 60 10.97 41.67 -2.80
N ASN A 61 9.71 41.40 -2.47
CA ASN A 61 9.28 40.95 -1.15
C ASN A 61 9.00 39.42 -1.07
N MET A 62 9.67 38.61 -1.90
CA MET A 62 9.45 37.16 -1.98
C MET A 62 9.51 36.47 -0.62
N ALA A 63 10.50 36.81 0.23
CA ALA A 63 10.68 36.21 1.54
C ALA A 63 9.50 36.44 2.50
N GLU A 64 8.70 37.50 2.30
CA GLU A 64 7.51 37.77 3.12
C GLU A 64 6.39 36.72 2.89
N SER A 65 6.40 36.03 1.72
CA SER A 65 5.45 34.97 1.38
C SER A 65 5.84 33.60 1.96
N PHE A 66 7.07 33.47 2.48
CA PHE A 66 7.63 32.20 2.98
C PHE A 66 8.36 32.39 4.32
N PRO A 67 7.70 32.89 5.38
CA PRO A 67 8.36 33.31 6.64
C PRO A 67 8.97 32.11 7.41
N GLU A 68 8.50 30.90 7.22
CA GLU A 68 9.03 29.68 7.84
C GLU A 68 10.36 29.22 7.22
N TYR A 69 10.68 29.70 6.02
CA TYR A 69 11.79 29.23 5.19
C TYR A 69 12.90 30.26 5.07
N GLU A 70 14.09 29.81 4.71
CA GLU A 70 15.16 30.67 4.22
C GLU A 70 15.06 30.77 2.70
N VAL A 71 14.82 31.96 2.18
CA VAL A 71 14.52 32.19 0.76
C VAL A 71 15.72 32.71 0.01
N VAL A 72 16.12 32.03 -1.06
CA VAL A 72 17.10 32.47 -2.04
C VAL A 72 16.39 32.78 -3.36
N ASN A 73 16.35 34.07 -3.75
CA ASN A 73 15.87 34.48 -5.06
C ASN A 73 17.01 34.40 -6.09
N ALA A 74 17.03 33.32 -6.87
CA ALA A 74 18.00 33.09 -7.95
C ALA A 74 17.40 33.43 -9.34
N GLY A 75 16.44 34.35 -9.38
CA GLY A 75 15.86 34.84 -10.63
C GLY A 75 16.79 35.70 -11.47
N ILE A 76 16.83 35.45 -12.77
CA ILE A 76 17.61 36.18 -13.78
C ILE A 76 16.67 36.80 -14.81
N GLY A 77 16.72 38.10 -15.02
CA GLY A 77 15.82 38.78 -15.95
C GLY A 77 16.08 38.42 -17.41
N GLY A 78 15.09 37.90 -18.09
CA GLY A 78 15.17 37.57 -19.53
C GLY A 78 15.78 36.21 -19.85
N SER A 79 16.12 35.39 -18.84
CA SER A 79 16.66 34.03 -19.06
C SER A 79 15.67 33.07 -19.68
N CYS A 80 16.21 32.03 -20.27
CA CYS A 80 15.56 30.91 -20.88
C CYS A 80 16.07 29.60 -20.25
N PHE A 81 15.45 28.45 -20.54
CA PHE A 81 15.88 27.15 -20.00
C PHE A 81 17.37 26.83 -20.28
N ASP A 82 17.88 27.17 -21.48
CA ASP A 82 19.31 26.97 -21.80
C ASP A 82 20.23 27.86 -20.94
N ASP A 83 19.82 29.07 -20.61
CA ASP A 83 20.56 29.96 -19.72
C ASP A 83 20.61 29.40 -18.30
N LEU A 84 19.46 28.95 -17.76
CA LEU A 84 19.41 28.31 -16.46
C LEU A 84 20.24 27.01 -16.44
N TYR A 85 20.21 26.22 -17.51
CA TYR A 85 21.06 25.04 -17.66
C TYR A 85 22.57 25.40 -17.68
N ARG A 86 22.94 26.48 -18.34
CA ARG A 86 24.32 26.96 -18.40
C ARG A 86 24.87 27.33 -17.03
N TYR A 87 24.07 27.97 -16.19
CA TYR A 87 24.45 28.44 -14.86
C TYR A 87 23.97 27.53 -13.71
N LYS A 88 23.52 26.33 -14.00
CA LYS A 88 22.91 25.39 -13.02
C LYS A 88 23.78 25.08 -11.81
N GLU A 89 25.12 24.94 -12.03
CA GLU A 89 26.06 24.64 -10.93
C GLU A 89 26.08 25.76 -9.91
N GLN A 90 26.06 27.01 -10.35
CA GLN A 90 26.12 28.16 -9.48
C GLN A 90 24.76 28.51 -8.87
N LEU A 91 23.67 28.43 -9.67
CA LEU A 91 22.34 28.88 -9.26
C LEU A 91 21.57 27.81 -8.49
N ILE A 92 21.92 26.56 -8.67
CA ILE A 92 21.25 25.43 -7.98
C ILE A 92 22.22 24.80 -6.97
N SER A 93 23.30 24.12 -7.40
CA SER A 93 24.22 23.50 -6.45
C SER A 93 24.89 24.52 -5.51
N GLY A 94 25.35 25.68 -6.05
CA GLY A 94 26.04 26.70 -5.28
C GLY A 94 25.16 27.51 -4.33
N THR A 95 23.84 27.36 -4.38
CA THR A 95 22.89 27.98 -3.44
C THR A 95 22.35 27.01 -2.40
N GLU A 96 22.69 25.71 -2.52
CA GLU A 96 22.39 24.65 -1.55
C GLU A 96 20.88 24.55 -1.21
N PRO A 97 19.99 24.28 -2.17
CA PRO A 97 18.55 24.19 -1.91
C PRO A 97 18.16 22.93 -1.14
N ASP A 98 17.28 23.07 -0.15
CA ASP A 98 16.48 21.96 0.39
C ASP A 98 15.20 21.74 -0.43
N ILE A 99 14.69 22.81 -1.05
CA ILE A 99 13.57 22.82 -1.99
C ILE A 99 13.91 23.72 -3.16
N LEU A 100 13.67 23.27 -4.39
CA LEU A 100 13.89 24.05 -5.60
C LEU A 100 12.57 24.37 -6.30
N VAL A 101 12.33 25.65 -6.54
CA VAL A 101 11.19 26.16 -7.31
C VAL A 101 11.70 26.74 -8.62
N ILE A 102 11.25 26.21 -9.75
CA ILE A 102 11.70 26.62 -11.09
C ILE A 102 10.57 27.34 -11.82
N TYR A 103 10.88 28.52 -12.38
CA TYR A 103 10.01 29.23 -13.29
C TYR A 103 10.80 29.69 -14.53
N GLU A 104 10.67 28.97 -15.63
CA GLU A 104 11.28 29.27 -16.92
C GLU A 104 10.35 28.93 -18.09
N GLY A 105 10.73 29.31 -19.30
CA GLY A 105 10.00 29.05 -20.53
C GLY A 105 9.20 30.23 -21.07
N ASP A 106 8.91 31.23 -20.24
CA ASP A 106 8.15 32.42 -20.61
C ASP A 106 8.87 33.24 -21.71
N ASN A 107 10.19 33.36 -21.63
CA ASN A 107 11.01 34.02 -22.65
C ASN A 107 11.31 33.12 -23.83
N ASP A 108 11.48 31.81 -23.62
CA ASP A 108 11.65 30.82 -24.68
C ASP A 108 10.48 30.83 -25.68
N ILE A 109 9.23 30.97 -25.20
CA ILE A 109 8.00 30.96 -26.02
C ILE A 109 7.97 32.09 -27.03
N VAL A 110 8.49 33.27 -26.67
CA VAL A 110 8.48 34.46 -27.51
C VAL A 110 9.83 34.73 -28.16
N HIS A 111 10.87 33.94 -27.89
CA HIS A 111 12.19 34.08 -28.49
C HIS A 111 12.15 33.85 -29.98
N VAL A 112 12.84 34.74 -30.72
CA VAL A 112 13.06 34.65 -32.16
C VAL A 112 14.52 34.32 -32.39
N GLU A 113 14.76 33.19 -33.05
CA GLU A 113 16.09 32.70 -33.41
C GLU A 113 16.75 33.61 -34.48
N GLU A 114 18.06 33.45 -34.69
CA GLU A 114 18.82 34.24 -35.67
C GLU A 114 18.27 34.16 -37.12
N ASP A 115 17.60 33.05 -37.44
CA ASP A 115 16.95 32.83 -38.74
C ASP A 115 15.62 33.58 -38.88
N GLY A 116 15.17 34.30 -37.86
CA GLY A 116 13.92 35.04 -37.81
C GLY A 116 12.69 34.23 -37.47
N ASN A 117 12.85 32.94 -37.17
CA ASN A 117 11.75 32.06 -36.74
C ASN A 117 11.60 32.07 -35.20
N GLN A 118 10.37 31.87 -34.75
CA GLN A 118 10.15 31.60 -33.32
C GLN A 118 10.75 30.26 -32.92
N ARG A 119 11.39 30.19 -31.75
CA ARG A 119 11.94 28.98 -31.16
C ARG A 119 10.89 27.86 -31.12
N LYS A 120 11.23 26.65 -31.56
CA LYS A 120 10.27 25.53 -31.60
C LYS A 120 9.93 25.04 -30.21
N VAL A 121 8.70 24.60 -30.00
CA VAL A 121 8.26 24.00 -28.73
C VAL A 121 9.13 22.80 -28.34
N PHE A 122 9.54 21.97 -29.30
CA PHE A 122 10.44 20.86 -29.10
C PHE A 122 11.81 21.27 -28.56
N ASP A 123 12.37 22.40 -29.01
CA ASP A 123 13.68 22.88 -28.55
C ASP A 123 13.57 23.39 -27.11
N ILE A 124 12.45 24.04 -26.75
CA ILE A 124 12.15 24.47 -25.37
C ILE A 124 12.05 23.22 -24.45
N GLN A 125 11.30 22.20 -24.88
CA GLN A 125 11.18 20.93 -24.15
C GLN A 125 12.54 20.26 -23.98
N SER A 126 13.38 20.24 -25.02
CA SER A 126 14.71 19.64 -24.98
C SER A 126 15.61 20.32 -23.94
N ASP A 127 15.55 21.65 -23.83
CA ASP A 127 16.38 22.38 -22.88
C ASP A 127 15.85 22.24 -21.45
N ALA A 128 14.54 22.23 -21.27
CA ALA A 128 13.93 21.88 -19.99
C ALA A 128 14.33 20.46 -19.56
N TRP A 129 14.27 19.48 -20.49
CA TRP A 129 14.70 18.10 -20.23
C TRP A 129 16.17 18.02 -19.77
N LYS A 130 17.09 18.74 -20.45
CA LYS A 130 18.52 18.76 -20.05
C LYS A 130 18.70 19.25 -18.61
N LEU A 131 17.99 20.30 -18.23
CA LEU A 131 18.04 20.85 -16.88
C LEU A 131 17.49 19.86 -15.86
N LEU A 132 16.27 19.33 -16.07
CA LEU A 132 15.61 18.43 -15.14
C LEU A 132 16.36 17.11 -15.02
N ASN A 133 16.88 16.57 -16.12
CA ASN A 133 17.72 15.37 -16.10
C ASN A 133 19.02 15.58 -15.32
N TRP A 134 19.67 16.75 -15.48
CA TRP A 134 20.86 17.08 -14.69
C TRP A 134 20.52 17.19 -13.19
N ILE A 135 19.41 17.82 -12.82
CA ILE A 135 18.95 17.90 -11.43
C ILE A 135 18.72 16.51 -10.87
N GLN A 136 18.00 15.65 -11.59
CA GLN A 136 17.73 14.27 -11.16
C GLN A 136 19.01 13.47 -10.93
N TYR A 137 20.01 13.65 -11.78
CA TYR A 137 21.27 12.92 -11.68
C TYR A 137 22.16 13.46 -10.55
N THR A 138 22.22 14.79 -10.39
CA THR A 138 23.14 15.45 -9.44
C THR A 138 22.53 15.59 -8.05
N HIS A 139 21.22 15.80 -7.98
CA HIS A 139 20.46 16.04 -6.76
C HIS A 139 19.21 15.11 -6.71
N PRO A 140 19.38 13.79 -6.67
CA PRO A 140 18.28 12.82 -6.84
C PRO A 140 17.19 12.86 -5.76
N ASN A 141 17.47 13.53 -4.65
CA ASN A 141 16.54 13.66 -3.52
C ASN A 141 16.00 15.10 -3.35
N LEU A 142 16.39 16.02 -4.25
CA LEU A 142 15.95 17.40 -4.16
C LEU A 142 14.48 17.52 -4.59
N PRO A 143 13.60 18.02 -3.73
CA PRO A 143 12.25 18.39 -4.10
C PRO A 143 12.24 19.50 -5.14
N VAL A 144 11.56 19.27 -6.25
CA VAL A 144 11.47 20.24 -7.35
C VAL A 144 10.01 20.58 -7.63
N PHE A 145 9.71 21.87 -7.62
CA PHE A 145 8.44 22.46 -8.03
C PHE A 145 8.65 23.20 -9.35
N LEU A 146 8.09 22.69 -10.44
CA LEU A 146 8.17 23.27 -11.76
C LEU A 146 6.89 24.05 -12.06
N LEU A 147 6.98 25.37 -12.13
CA LEU A 147 5.86 26.24 -12.46
C LEU A 147 5.68 26.30 -13.97
N SER A 148 4.43 26.25 -14.41
CA SER A 148 4.11 26.56 -15.81
C SER A 148 4.42 28.03 -16.14
N PRO A 149 4.92 28.35 -17.34
CA PRO A 149 4.87 29.71 -17.86
C PRO A 149 3.47 30.32 -17.70
N LYS A 150 3.42 31.47 -17.01
CA LYS A 150 2.16 32.14 -16.67
C LYS A 150 1.53 32.86 -17.85
N PRO A 151 0.20 32.94 -17.93
CA PRO A 151 -0.43 33.84 -18.89
C PRO A 151 -0.14 35.30 -18.52
N SER A 152 -0.05 36.16 -19.54
CA SER A 152 0.06 37.60 -19.34
C SER A 152 -0.67 38.35 -20.46
N PRO A 153 -1.20 39.57 -20.19
CA PRO A 153 -1.91 40.33 -21.23
C PRO A 153 -1.01 40.63 -22.42
N SER A 154 0.25 41.04 -22.19
CA SER A 154 1.19 41.41 -23.24
C SER A 154 1.63 40.25 -24.15
N ARG A 155 1.44 39.00 -23.73
CA ARG A 155 1.82 37.79 -24.47
C ARG A 155 0.61 36.91 -24.86
N TRP A 156 -0.59 37.46 -24.74
CA TRP A 156 -1.83 36.71 -25.02
C TRP A 156 -1.94 36.14 -26.44
N ASP A 157 -1.35 36.81 -27.42
CA ASP A 157 -1.30 36.33 -28.80
C ASP A 157 -0.52 35.02 -28.97
N HIS A 158 0.27 34.63 -27.98
CA HIS A 158 1.03 33.37 -27.96
C HIS A 158 0.33 32.23 -27.19
N LEU A 159 -0.94 32.37 -26.82
CA LEU A 159 -1.73 31.46 -26.01
C LEU A 159 -1.57 29.99 -26.39
N ALA A 160 -1.65 29.66 -27.68
CA ALA A 160 -1.53 28.27 -28.16
C ALA A 160 -0.14 27.68 -27.86
N ARG A 161 0.90 28.50 -27.96
CA ARG A 161 2.28 28.08 -27.67
C ARG A 161 2.50 27.88 -26.15
N TYR A 162 1.95 28.76 -25.33
CA TYR A 162 1.97 28.60 -23.87
C TYR A 162 1.34 27.26 -23.46
N LYS A 163 0.14 26.94 -23.97
CA LYS A 163 -0.53 25.68 -23.69
C LYS A 163 0.30 24.45 -24.12
N ALA A 164 0.93 24.53 -25.31
CA ALA A 164 1.77 23.45 -25.81
C ALA A 164 3.03 23.25 -24.95
N VAL A 165 3.70 24.34 -24.55
CA VAL A 165 4.87 24.26 -23.66
C VAL A 165 4.48 23.77 -22.28
N ASN A 166 3.40 24.29 -21.70
CA ASN A 166 2.93 23.87 -20.38
C ASN A 166 2.61 22.37 -20.34
N SER A 167 1.95 21.83 -21.37
CA SER A 167 1.70 20.38 -21.47
C SER A 167 3.00 19.56 -21.51
N GLN A 168 4.02 20.03 -22.24
CA GLN A 168 5.31 19.34 -22.30
C GLN A 168 6.08 19.42 -20.98
N LEU A 169 6.01 20.55 -20.27
CA LEU A 169 6.62 20.70 -18.95
C LEU A 169 5.93 19.82 -17.90
N GLU A 170 4.61 19.67 -17.98
CA GLU A 170 3.85 18.77 -17.11
C GLU A 170 4.26 17.32 -17.33
N GLU A 171 4.34 16.86 -18.59
CA GLU A 171 4.81 15.52 -18.94
C GLU A 171 6.23 15.25 -18.40
N LEU A 172 7.14 16.23 -18.53
CA LEU A 172 8.49 16.13 -18.00
C LEU A 172 8.50 16.06 -16.47
N ALA A 173 7.73 16.92 -15.78
CA ALA A 173 7.65 16.90 -14.34
C ALA A 173 7.14 15.53 -13.82
N GLN A 174 6.12 14.97 -14.47
CA GLN A 174 5.60 13.63 -14.15
C GLN A 174 6.66 12.54 -14.35
N ALA A 175 7.41 12.60 -15.47
CA ALA A 175 8.45 11.62 -15.79
C ALA A 175 9.60 11.59 -14.75
N TYR A 176 9.92 12.73 -14.12
CA TYR A 176 10.92 12.86 -13.07
C TYR A 176 10.36 12.80 -11.65
N ASN A 177 9.04 12.59 -11.50
CA ASN A 177 8.34 12.65 -10.21
C ASN A 177 8.54 14.00 -9.49
N TYR A 178 8.53 15.12 -10.24
CA TYR A 178 8.55 16.48 -9.76
C TYR A 178 7.13 17.06 -9.65
N HIS A 179 6.95 18.08 -8.82
CA HIS A 179 5.66 18.75 -8.67
C HIS A 179 5.46 19.76 -9.80
N PHE A 180 4.53 19.51 -10.70
CA PHE A 180 4.10 20.50 -11.68
C PHE A 180 3.06 21.43 -11.06
N MET A 181 3.24 22.74 -11.26
CA MET A 181 2.34 23.77 -10.73
C MET A 181 1.78 24.60 -11.87
N ASP A 182 0.50 24.41 -12.20
CA ASP A 182 -0.17 25.23 -13.21
C ASP A 182 -0.52 26.60 -12.65
N CYS A 183 0.13 27.66 -13.18
CA CYS A 183 -0.10 29.04 -12.77
C CYS A 183 -1.41 29.65 -13.34
N TRP A 184 -2.04 29.01 -14.30
CA TRP A 184 -3.18 29.57 -15.04
C TRP A 184 -4.41 29.83 -14.20
N PRO A 185 -4.91 28.89 -13.38
CA PRO A 185 -6.11 29.09 -12.55
C PRO A 185 -5.99 30.27 -11.58
N TRP A 186 -4.77 30.65 -11.22
CA TRP A 186 -4.52 31.71 -10.23
C TRP A 186 -4.47 33.11 -10.83
N LEU A 187 -4.25 33.20 -12.15
CA LEU A 187 -4.04 34.45 -12.87
C LEU A 187 -5.14 34.74 -13.87
N THR A 188 -6.14 33.85 -13.99
CA THR A 188 -7.29 33.99 -14.89
C THR A 188 -8.59 34.10 -14.11
N ASP A 189 -9.59 34.78 -14.70
CA ASP A 189 -10.95 34.84 -14.19
C ASP A 189 -11.75 33.55 -14.51
N ASN A 190 -13.00 33.50 -14.09
CA ASN A 190 -13.90 32.36 -14.34
C ASN A 190 -14.19 32.09 -15.85
N ASN A 191 -13.83 33.01 -16.74
CA ASN A 191 -13.94 32.86 -18.19
C ASN A 191 -12.61 32.42 -18.82
N GLY A 192 -11.57 32.20 -17.98
CA GLY A 192 -10.22 31.85 -18.43
C GLY A 192 -9.45 33.01 -19.03
N LEU A 193 -9.85 34.25 -18.80
CA LEU A 193 -9.14 35.45 -19.22
C LEU A 193 -8.21 35.93 -18.13
N VAL A 194 -7.02 36.38 -18.51
CA VAL A 194 -6.04 36.95 -17.59
C VAL A 194 -6.63 38.18 -16.89
N ASP A 195 -6.47 38.27 -15.57
CA ASP A 195 -6.83 39.46 -14.80
C ASP A 195 -5.71 40.51 -14.91
N PRO A 196 -5.88 41.58 -15.70
CA PRO A 196 -4.85 42.60 -15.90
C PRO A 196 -4.51 43.37 -14.62
N ALA A 197 -5.38 43.37 -13.60
CA ALA A 197 -5.14 44.04 -12.32
C ALA A 197 -4.01 43.39 -11.50
N LEU A 198 -3.54 42.20 -11.88
CA LEU A 198 -2.45 41.50 -11.22
C LEU A 198 -1.05 41.86 -11.79
N PHE A 199 -1.00 42.72 -12.82
CA PHE A 199 0.22 43.04 -13.55
C PHE A 199 0.62 44.52 -13.36
N ILE A 200 1.89 44.82 -13.55
CA ILE A 200 2.38 46.21 -13.64
C ILE A 200 2.08 46.76 -15.05
N PHE A 201 2.48 48.01 -15.29
CA PHE A 201 2.20 48.76 -16.52
C PHE A 201 2.68 48.08 -17.83
N ASP A 202 3.64 47.16 -17.74
CA ASP A 202 4.13 46.40 -18.91
C ASP A 202 3.28 45.21 -19.30
N GLU A 203 2.21 44.94 -18.52
CA GLU A 203 1.26 43.84 -18.77
C GLU A 203 1.92 42.45 -18.84
N LEU A 204 3.17 42.32 -18.36
CA LEU A 204 3.96 41.09 -18.33
C LEU A 204 4.32 40.65 -16.92
N HIS A 205 4.84 41.56 -16.10
CA HIS A 205 5.32 41.24 -14.77
C HIS A 205 4.23 41.46 -13.72
N LEU A 206 4.21 40.58 -12.74
CA LEU A 206 3.24 40.67 -11.65
C LEU A 206 3.52 41.89 -10.77
N ASN A 207 2.45 42.56 -10.34
CA ASN A 207 2.51 43.52 -9.29
C ASN A 207 2.51 42.88 -7.89
N LYS A 208 2.45 43.66 -6.82
CA LYS A 208 2.49 43.16 -5.46
C LYS A 208 1.35 42.14 -5.18
N GLU A 209 0.13 42.41 -5.66
CA GLU A 209 -1.02 41.52 -5.47
C GLU A 209 -0.84 40.21 -6.25
N GLY A 210 -0.40 40.29 -7.52
CA GLY A 210 -0.11 39.10 -8.33
C GLY A 210 0.97 38.23 -7.72
N ASN A 211 2.06 38.86 -7.20
CA ASN A 211 3.12 38.15 -6.48
C ASN A 211 2.63 37.51 -5.18
N ASN A 212 1.79 38.18 -4.42
CA ASN A 212 1.19 37.61 -3.20
C ASN A 212 0.34 36.38 -3.50
N ARG A 213 -0.49 36.41 -4.55
CA ARG A 213 -1.30 35.25 -4.98
C ARG A 213 -0.41 34.08 -5.40
N LEU A 214 0.62 34.36 -6.20
CA LEU A 214 1.58 33.33 -6.62
C LEU A 214 2.32 32.76 -5.40
N GLY A 215 2.73 33.60 -4.46
CA GLY A 215 3.40 33.18 -3.23
C GLY A 215 2.52 32.28 -2.36
N HIS A 216 1.25 32.67 -2.20
CA HIS A 216 0.29 31.83 -1.46
C HIS A 216 0.13 30.45 -2.10
N TYR A 217 -0.05 30.41 -3.42
CA TYR A 217 -0.15 29.17 -4.18
C TYR A 217 1.08 28.28 -4.03
N ILE A 218 2.29 28.84 -4.17
CA ILE A 218 3.53 28.05 -4.02
C ILE A 218 3.69 27.57 -2.57
N ALA A 219 3.42 28.41 -1.57
CA ALA A 219 3.52 28.05 -0.16
C ALA A 219 2.54 26.93 0.21
N GLU A 220 1.32 26.99 -0.29
CA GLU A 220 0.31 25.95 -0.10
C GLU A 220 0.74 24.63 -0.75
N ALA A 221 1.23 24.66 -1.99
CA ALA A 221 1.73 23.48 -2.67
C ALA A 221 2.92 22.83 -1.94
N ILE A 222 3.85 23.65 -1.42
CA ILE A 222 4.98 23.16 -0.65
C ILE A 222 4.49 22.53 0.67
N ARG A 223 3.59 23.18 1.42
CA ARG A 223 3.03 22.62 2.65
C ARG A 223 2.28 21.30 2.40
N ASN A 224 1.52 21.21 1.33
CA ASN A 224 0.80 19.99 0.97
C ASN A 224 1.74 18.85 0.56
N ALA A 225 2.81 19.17 -0.20
CA ALA A 225 3.81 18.19 -0.61
C ALA A 225 4.79 17.83 0.53
N TYR A 226 5.04 18.77 1.44
CA TYR A 226 5.98 18.65 2.57
C TYR A 226 5.31 19.03 3.89
N PRO A 227 4.30 18.29 4.32
CA PRO A 227 3.63 18.53 5.59
C PRO A 227 4.60 18.33 6.76
N GLU A 228 4.40 19.09 7.83
CA GLU A 228 5.11 18.92 9.09
C GLU A 228 4.77 17.55 9.72
N GLU A 229 5.68 17.03 10.53
CA GLU A 229 5.53 15.73 11.20
C GLU A 229 4.25 15.65 12.03
N GLN A 230 3.87 16.72 12.72
CA GLN A 230 2.61 16.80 13.46
C GLN A 230 1.36 16.62 12.57
N THR A 231 1.40 17.12 11.34
CA THR A 231 0.32 16.91 10.36
C THR A 231 0.28 15.46 9.87
N LEU A 232 1.45 14.86 9.68
CA LEU A 232 1.59 13.45 9.29
C LEU A 232 1.08 12.53 10.41
N ASP A 233 1.44 12.80 11.66
CA ASP A 233 0.96 12.05 12.82
C ASP A 233 -0.57 12.16 12.96
N ALA A 234 -1.11 13.37 12.89
CA ALA A 234 -2.54 13.60 12.98
C ALA A 234 -3.31 12.84 11.88
N PHE A 235 -2.77 12.72 10.67
CA PHE A 235 -3.39 11.97 9.58
C PHE A 235 -3.50 10.47 9.92
N ILE A 236 -2.42 9.85 10.40
CA ILE A 236 -2.43 8.41 10.75
C ILE A 236 -3.25 8.17 12.02
N ASP A 237 -3.22 9.08 13.01
CA ASP A 237 -4.05 8.97 14.20
C ASP A 237 -5.55 9.03 13.87
N GLN A 238 -5.96 9.91 12.93
CA GLN A 238 -7.33 9.95 12.43
C GLN A 238 -7.72 8.67 11.67
N TRP A 239 -6.80 8.09 10.93
CA TRP A 239 -7.02 6.81 10.26
C TRP A 239 -7.23 5.67 11.26
N HIS A 240 -6.42 5.56 12.31
CA HIS A 240 -6.66 4.60 13.39
C HIS A 240 -7.97 4.86 14.15
N LEU A 241 -8.29 6.14 14.39
CA LEU A 241 -9.56 6.53 15.02
C LEU A 241 -10.78 6.11 14.17
N ALA A 242 -10.69 6.22 12.85
CA ALA A 242 -11.76 5.80 11.95
C ALA A 242 -12.06 4.29 12.08
N ALA A 243 -11.03 3.45 12.25
CA ALA A 243 -11.23 2.03 12.56
C ALA A 243 -11.85 1.82 13.96
N ALA A 244 -11.36 2.53 14.97
CA ALA A 244 -11.85 2.43 16.35
C ALA A 244 -13.31 2.88 16.50
N THR A 245 -13.77 3.78 15.65
CA THR A 245 -15.17 4.26 15.60
C THR A 245 -16.02 3.63 14.50
N ALA A 246 -15.46 2.62 13.81
CA ALA A 246 -16.09 1.93 12.67
C ALA A 246 -16.57 2.87 11.55
N ASP A 247 -15.85 3.99 11.34
CA ASP A 247 -16.09 4.91 10.20
C ASP A 247 -15.40 4.36 8.94
N SER A 248 -16.10 3.47 8.23
CA SER A 248 -15.60 2.84 7.01
C SER A 248 -15.26 3.87 5.92
N ALA A 249 -16.04 4.95 5.80
CA ALA A 249 -15.82 5.95 4.76
C ALA A 249 -14.50 6.72 5.00
N ALA A 250 -14.24 7.15 6.23
CA ALA A 250 -13.00 7.83 6.60
C ALA A 250 -11.80 6.87 6.51
N TYR A 251 -11.95 5.62 6.98
CA TYR A 251 -10.88 4.64 6.98
C TYR A 251 -10.40 4.29 5.56
N PHE A 252 -11.32 3.85 4.70
CA PHE A 252 -10.99 3.46 3.31
C PHE A 252 -10.77 4.66 2.40
N GLY A 253 -11.39 5.81 2.69
CA GLY A 253 -11.11 7.07 2.01
C GLY A 253 -9.70 7.62 2.23
N ALA A 254 -8.97 7.13 3.24
CA ALA A 254 -7.56 7.47 3.47
C ALA A 254 -6.61 6.76 2.51
N PHE A 255 -7.00 5.66 1.86
CA PHE A 255 -6.17 5.01 0.85
C PHE A 255 -6.10 5.84 -0.45
N TYR A 256 -4.96 5.73 -1.14
CA TYR A 256 -4.72 6.48 -2.37
C TYR A 256 -5.67 6.08 -3.50
N ASN A 257 -5.89 4.78 -3.67
CA ASN A 257 -6.84 4.19 -4.61
C ASN A 257 -7.17 2.74 -4.21
N ASP A 258 -8.03 2.08 -4.98
CA ASP A 258 -8.44 0.69 -4.74
C ASP A 258 -7.29 -0.32 -4.90
N GLU A 259 -6.19 0.05 -5.55
CA GLU A 259 -4.99 -0.79 -5.76
C GLU A 259 -3.94 -0.61 -4.65
N SER A 260 -4.11 0.35 -3.74
CA SER A 260 -3.26 0.50 -2.55
C SER A 260 -3.24 -0.80 -1.74
N ILE A 261 -2.11 -1.12 -1.12
CA ILE A 261 -1.91 -2.42 -0.49
C ILE A 261 -2.09 -2.34 1.02
N PHE A 262 -2.83 -3.30 1.58
CA PHE A 262 -2.88 -3.58 3.00
C PHE A 262 -2.39 -5.01 3.27
N GLN A 263 -1.41 -5.15 4.15
CA GLN A 263 -0.94 -6.43 4.65
C GLN A 263 -1.30 -6.56 6.13
N GLY A 264 -2.08 -7.59 6.46
CA GLY A 264 -2.40 -7.92 7.83
C GLY A 264 -1.30 -8.76 8.50
N THR A 265 -1.63 -9.33 9.66
CA THR A 265 -0.67 -10.08 10.48
C THR A 265 -0.53 -11.54 10.09
N ASP A 266 -1.46 -12.10 9.35
CA ASP A 266 -1.38 -13.45 8.79
C ASP A 266 -0.71 -13.45 7.42
N GLY A 267 0.07 -14.47 7.10
CA GLY A 267 0.79 -14.57 5.84
C GLY A 267 -0.11 -14.61 4.59
N GLY A 268 -1.39 -14.95 4.74
CA GLY A 268 -2.40 -14.91 3.69
C GLY A 268 -3.12 -13.56 3.56
N GLU A 269 -2.91 -12.65 4.49
CA GLU A 269 -3.57 -11.35 4.56
C GLU A 269 -2.83 -10.31 3.71
N TYR A 270 -2.94 -10.43 2.42
CA TYR A 270 -2.40 -9.50 1.43
C TYR A 270 -3.52 -9.07 0.50
N TRP A 271 -3.98 -7.83 0.62
CA TRP A 271 -5.12 -7.30 -0.11
C TRP A 271 -4.81 -5.98 -0.80
N THR A 272 -5.46 -5.75 -1.91
CA THR A 272 -5.72 -4.40 -2.38
C THR A 272 -6.73 -3.71 -1.45
N ALA A 273 -6.75 -2.37 -1.42
CA ALA A 273 -7.70 -1.63 -0.57
C ALA A 273 -9.16 -1.98 -0.88
N GLY A 274 -9.49 -2.27 -2.16
CA GLY A 274 -10.82 -2.73 -2.56
C GLY A 274 -11.18 -4.11 -2.02
N GLU A 275 -10.25 -5.08 -2.07
CA GLU A 275 -10.44 -6.41 -1.48
C GLU A 275 -10.52 -6.34 0.04
N PHE A 276 -9.67 -5.51 0.66
CA PHE A 276 -9.68 -5.28 2.10
C PHE A 276 -11.00 -4.66 2.57
N LEU A 277 -11.56 -3.70 1.85
CA LEU A 277 -12.88 -3.14 2.13
C LEU A 277 -13.95 -4.24 2.14
N ALA A 278 -13.94 -5.13 1.15
CA ALA A 278 -14.91 -6.23 1.06
C ALA A 278 -14.79 -7.20 2.24
N TRP A 279 -13.56 -7.59 2.59
CA TRP A 279 -13.28 -8.46 3.74
C TRP A 279 -13.64 -7.79 5.07
N ALA A 280 -13.30 -6.52 5.25
CA ALA A 280 -13.48 -5.78 6.50
C ALA A 280 -14.92 -5.32 6.74
N ALA A 281 -15.79 -5.30 5.73
CA ALA A 281 -17.16 -4.79 5.82
C ALA A 281 -17.98 -5.31 7.02
N PRO A 282 -17.92 -6.58 7.45
CA PRO A 282 -18.63 -7.05 8.64
C PRO A 282 -18.13 -6.43 9.95
N TYR A 283 -16.85 -6.09 10.03
CA TYR A 283 -16.22 -5.49 11.21
C TYR A 283 -16.68 -4.03 11.37
N PHE A 284 -16.77 -3.28 10.27
CA PHE A 284 -17.26 -1.90 10.25
C PHE A 284 -18.78 -1.75 10.47
N ARG A 285 -19.52 -2.85 10.67
CA ARG A 285 -20.92 -2.85 11.14
C ARG A 285 -21.05 -2.91 12.66
N ARG A 286 -19.94 -3.07 13.38
CA ARG A 286 -19.88 -3.10 14.84
C ARG A 286 -19.73 -1.67 15.39
N GLU A 287 -19.71 -1.52 16.70
CA GLU A 287 -19.39 -0.23 17.34
C GLU A 287 -17.92 0.19 17.14
N SER A 288 -17.04 -0.81 16.98
CA SER A 288 -15.62 -0.64 16.65
C SER A 288 -15.19 -1.77 15.73
N ALA A 289 -14.41 -1.46 14.69
CA ALA A 289 -13.80 -2.49 13.86
C ALA A 289 -12.59 -3.11 14.57
N TRP A 290 -11.60 -2.29 14.88
CA TRP A 290 -10.41 -2.61 15.67
C TRP A 290 -9.81 -1.35 16.28
N THR A 291 -9.00 -1.52 17.32
CA THR A 291 -8.37 -0.41 18.04
C THR A 291 -6.88 -0.59 18.11
N PHE A 292 -6.15 0.45 17.69
CA PHE A 292 -4.72 0.59 17.86
C PHE A 292 -4.40 1.93 18.49
N GLU A 293 -3.46 1.96 19.42
CA GLU A 293 -2.92 3.16 20.03
C GLU A 293 -1.42 3.25 19.70
N ALA A 294 -1.03 4.24 18.92
CA ALA A 294 0.37 4.49 18.60
C ALA A 294 1.09 5.11 19.80
N PHE A 295 2.23 4.55 20.19
CA PHE A 295 3.06 5.08 21.27
C PHE A 295 4.47 5.48 20.84
N GLU A 296 4.84 5.18 19.60
CA GLU A 296 6.10 5.57 18.97
C GLU A 296 5.88 5.57 17.46
N ARG A 297 6.25 6.69 16.77
CA ARG A 297 6.20 6.78 15.31
C ARG A 297 7.40 7.55 14.81
N HIS A 298 8.00 7.10 13.70
CA HIS A 298 9.12 7.74 13.04
C HIS A 298 8.83 7.90 11.57
N TRP A 299 9.01 9.11 11.07
CA TRP A 299 8.82 9.46 9.67
C TRP A 299 10.14 9.52 8.92
N TYR A 300 10.09 9.16 7.67
CA TYR A 300 11.19 9.22 6.73
C TYR A 300 10.72 9.78 5.41
N ARG A 301 11.63 10.43 4.68
CA ARG A 301 11.33 11.03 3.37
C ARG A 301 12.50 10.82 2.42
N LYS A 302 12.17 10.57 1.15
CA LYS A 302 13.10 10.58 0.04
C LYS A 302 12.38 11.11 -1.20
N GLY A 303 12.72 12.32 -1.66
CA GLY A 303 11.96 13.01 -2.70
C GLY A 303 10.49 13.14 -2.30
N ASN A 304 9.59 12.72 -3.17
CA ASN A 304 8.15 12.76 -2.94
C ASN A 304 7.58 11.55 -2.18
N THR A 305 8.42 10.60 -1.81
CA THR A 305 7.98 9.41 -1.07
C THR A 305 8.12 9.65 0.42
N LEU A 306 7.02 9.51 1.15
CA LEU A 306 6.95 9.50 2.60
C LEU A 306 6.72 8.08 3.08
N TRP A 307 7.43 7.65 4.11
CA TRP A 307 7.11 6.40 4.80
C TRP A 307 7.34 6.56 6.29
N PHE A 308 6.67 5.70 7.05
CA PHE A 308 6.81 5.70 8.50
C PHE A 308 6.86 4.27 9.02
N ASN A 309 7.38 4.13 10.22
CA ASN A 309 7.13 2.98 11.08
C ASN A 309 6.52 3.47 12.38
N GLU A 310 5.67 2.65 12.95
CA GLU A 310 5.04 2.92 14.23
C GLU A 310 4.98 1.67 15.09
N ARG A 311 4.96 1.86 16.40
CA ARG A 311 4.67 0.82 17.37
C ARG A 311 3.31 1.07 17.98
N LEU A 312 2.52 0.03 18.04
CA LEU A 312 1.12 0.08 18.37
C LEU A 312 0.82 -0.82 19.56
N ASP A 313 -0.14 -0.40 20.38
CA ASP A 313 -0.78 -1.22 21.39
C ASP A 313 -2.20 -1.56 20.96
N SER A 314 -2.61 -2.81 21.08
CA SER A 314 -3.95 -3.27 20.77
C SER A 314 -4.50 -4.14 21.89
N PRO A 315 -5.73 -3.90 22.36
CA PRO A 315 -6.35 -4.72 23.42
C PRO A 315 -6.46 -6.20 23.08
N HIS A 316 -6.54 -6.52 21.78
CA HIS A 316 -6.76 -7.89 21.29
C HIS A 316 -5.49 -8.56 20.75
N MET A 317 -4.53 -7.75 20.27
CA MET A 317 -3.33 -8.26 19.59
C MET A 317 -2.05 -7.99 20.36
N GLY A 318 -2.10 -7.19 21.44
CA GLY A 318 -0.91 -6.77 22.18
C GLY A 318 -0.04 -5.81 21.38
N LYS A 319 1.28 -5.98 21.44
CA LYS A 319 2.23 -5.10 20.76
C LYS A 319 2.35 -5.45 19.28
N CYS A 320 2.17 -4.43 18.44
CA CYS A 320 2.25 -4.54 17.00
C CYS A 320 3.20 -3.47 16.43
N ARG A 321 3.60 -3.69 15.21
CA ARG A 321 4.36 -2.73 14.40
C ARG A 321 3.62 -2.46 13.10
N GLY A 322 3.39 -1.18 12.80
CA GLY A 322 2.90 -0.70 11.52
C GLY A 322 4.04 -0.12 10.69
N VAL A 323 4.02 -0.36 9.39
CA VAL A 323 4.90 0.31 8.41
C VAL A 323 4.02 0.78 7.27
N GLY A 324 4.10 2.06 6.93
CA GLY A 324 3.27 2.61 5.86
C GLY A 324 4.02 3.52 4.89
N VAL A 325 3.52 3.60 3.67
CA VAL A 325 3.93 4.55 2.64
C VAL A 325 2.77 5.51 2.41
N VAL A 326 3.06 6.80 2.45
CA VAL A 326 2.09 7.88 2.29
C VAL A 326 2.45 8.73 1.07
N ARG A 327 1.44 9.12 0.31
CA ARG A 327 1.56 10.07 -0.80
C ARG A 327 0.90 11.40 -0.42
N ALA A 328 1.58 12.49 -0.71
CA ALA A 328 0.97 13.81 -0.73
C ALA A 328 0.31 14.03 -2.11
N THR A 329 -0.98 14.33 -2.12
CA THR A 329 -1.79 14.55 -3.34
C THR A 329 -2.48 15.91 -3.28
N SER A 330 -3.11 16.32 -4.37
CA SER A 330 -3.98 17.52 -4.38
C SER A 330 -5.12 17.45 -3.37
N ASP A 331 -5.58 16.23 -3.05
CA ASP A 331 -6.69 15.96 -2.14
C ASP A 331 -6.22 15.67 -0.70
N GLY A 332 -4.95 15.96 -0.40
CA GLY A 332 -4.30 15.72 0.89
C GLY A 332 -3.45 14.47 0.93
N LEU A 333 -3.18 14.00 2.15
CA LEU A 333 -2.38 12.80 2.38
C LEU A 333 -3.18 11.53 2.10
N LYS A 334 -2.54 10.52 1.51
CA LYS A 334 -3.14 9.23 1.17
C LYS A 334 -2.19 8.08 1.47
N ILE A 335 -2.71 6.98 2.00
CA ILE A 335 -1.95 5.75 2.26
C ILE A 335 -1.85 4.95 0.96
N ASP A 336 -0.65 4.65 0.52
CA ASP A 336 -0.39 3.83 -0.66
C ASP A 336 -0.09 2.37 -0.30
N HIS A 337 0.54 2.17 0.85
CA HIS A 337 0.84 0.84 1.38
C HIS A 337 0.84 0.88 2.91
N TYR A 338 0.29 -0.17 3.54
CA TYR A 338 0.42 -0.37 4.97
C TYR A 338 0.61 -1.85 5.29
N SER A 339 1.53 -2.15 6.18
CA SER A 339 1.80 -3.50 6.67
C SER A 339 1.78 -3.52 8.19
N LEU A 340 1.00 -4.45 8.75
CA LEU A 340 0.88 -4.68 10.18
C LEU A 340 1.57 -6.01 10.55
N SER A 341 2.29 -6.04 11.67
CA SER A 341 2.93 -7.24 12.18
C SER A 341 2.91 -7.27 13.71
N PHE A 342 2.98 -8.47 14.30
CA PHE A 342 3.21 -8.59 15.74
C PHE A 342 4.64 -8.22 16.12
N GLU A 343 4.82 -7.59 17.28
CA GLU A 343 6.14 -7.49 17.93
C GLU A 343 6.37 -8.72 18.80
N VAL A 344 7.29 -9.57 18.35
CA VAL A 344 7.67 -10.78 19.07
C VAL A 344 9.07 -10.59 19.66
N PRO A 345 9.25 -10.64 21.00
CA PRO A 345 10.56 -10.62 21.62
C PRO A 345 11.41 -11.82 21.17
N ASN A 346 12.69 -11.58 20.88
CA ASN A 346 13.62 -12.63 20.43
C ASN A 346 13.73 -13.81 21.41
N GLU A 347 13.55 -13.54 22.69
CA GLU A 347 13.62 -14.52 23.77
C GLU A 347 12.55 -15.61 23.66
N VAL A 348 11.38 -15.30 23.05
CA VAL A 348 10.26 -16.25 22.90
C VAL A 348 10.15 -16.84 21.49
N VAL A 349 10.95 -16.40 20.54
CA VAL A 349 10.91 -16.91 19.15
C VAL A 349 11.09 -18.43 19.10
N GLY A 350 12.00 -18.97 19.95
CA GLY A 350 12.24 -20.42 20.05
C GLY A 350 11.01 -21.23 20.50
N GLU A 351 10.08 -20.61 21.21
CA GLU A 351 8.82 -21.23 21.63
C GLU A 351 7.76 -21.09 20.53
N LEU A 352 7.76 -19.99 19.78
CA LEU A 352 6.76 -19.70 18.75
C LEU A 352 7.00 -20.46 17.45
N VAL A 353 8.26 -20.59 17.01
CA VAL A 353 8.59 -21.27 15.75
C VAL A 353 7.99 -22.68 15.65
N PRO A 354 8.07 -23.54 16.68
CA PRO A 354 7.42 -24.86 16.65
C PRO A 354 5.89 -24.80 16.62
N LEU A 355 5.30 -23.67 17.02
CA LEU A 355 3.85 -23.48 17.03
C LEU A 355 3.30 -23.00 15.67
N ALA A 356 4.15 -22.46 14.81
CA ALA A 356 3.79 -21.87 13.52
C ALA A 356 4.28 -22.70 12.31
N THR A 357 4.43 -24.03 12.48
CA THR A 357 4.77 -24.90 11.34
C THR A 357 3.60 -25.03 10.38
N PRO A 358 3.83 -25.14 9.05
CA PRO A 358 2.78 -25.31 8.06
C PRO A 358 1.84 -26.47 8.39
N GLU A 359 2.38 -27.60 8.82
CA GLU A 359 1.62 -28.81 9.15
C GLU A 359 0.67 -28.57 10.34
N ARG A 360 1.13 -27.86 11.37
CA ARG A 360 0.28 -27.48 12.50
C ARG A 360 -0.82 -26.51 12.07
N ILE A 361 -0.50 -25.52 11.26
CA ILE A 361 -1.46 -24.54 10.76
C ILE A 361 -2.57 -25.23 9.96
N GLU A 362 -2.21 -26.18 9.09
CA GLU A 362 -3.18 -26.96 8.32
C GLU A 362 -4.12 -27.79 9.23
N VAL A 363 -3.56 -28.42 10.28
CA VAL A 363 -4.38 -29.15 11.27
C VAL A 363 -5.32 -28.19 12.01
N LEU A 364 -4.86 -27.02 12.42
CA LEU A 364 -5.70 -26.02 13.12
C LEU A 364 -6.83 -25.49 12.20
N LYS A 365 -6.54 -25.26 10.91
CA LYS A 365 -7.56 -24.89 9.92
C LYS A 365 -8.61 -25.99 9.77
N TYR A 366 -8.18 -27.23 9.62
CA TYR A 366 -9.10 -28.39 9.55
C TYR A 366 -9.99 -28.48 10.80
N GLN A 367 -9.44 -28.29 12.00
CA GLN A 367 -10.19 -28.29 13.26
C GLN A 367 -11.25 -27.18 13.28
N GLN A 368 -10.91 -25.98 12.81
CA GLN A 368 -11.84 -24.86 12.69
C GLN A 368 -12.94 -25.15 11.66
N GLU A 369 -12.58 -25.66 10.48
CA GLU A 369 -13.55 -26.05 9.43
C GLU A 369 -14.52 -27.11 9.94
N LEU A 370 -14.05 -28.05 10.77
CA LEU A 370 -14.91 -29.07 11.39
C LEU A 370 -15.90 -28.42 12.38
N ASP A 371 -15.46 -27.46 13.19
CA ASP A 371 -16.32 -26.71 14.10
C ASP A 371 -17.35 -25.86 13.35
N ASP A 372 -16.94 -25.18 12.29
CA ASP A 372 -17.80 -24.37 11.43
C ASP A 372 -18.88 -25.25 10.77
N PHE A 373 -18.50 -26.42 10.26
CA PHE A 373 -19.44 -27.41 9.69
C PHE A 373 -20.52 -27.85 10.69
N TYR A 374 -20.16 -28.00 11.97
CA TYR A 374 -21.12 -28.39 13.01
C TYR A 374 -22.01 -27.24 13.48
N THR A 375 -21.55 -25.99 13.35
CA THR A 375 -22.31 -24.79 13.75
C THR A 375 -23.21 -24.25 12.65
N ASP A 376 -22.88 -24.47 11.38
CA ASP A 376 -23.67 -24.01 10.23
C ASP A 376 -25.00 -24.75 10.13
N SER A 377 -26.11 -24.02 10.06
CA SER A 377 -27.45 -24.55 9.97
C SER A 377 -27.75 -25.37 8.69
N ALA A 378 -26.99 -25.14 7.62
CA ALA A 378 -27.17 -25.82 6.34
C ALA A 378 -26.44 -27.16 6.28
N THR A 379 -25.32 -27.31 7.00
CA THR A 379 -24.43 -28.47 6.89
C THR A 379 -24.39 -29.32 8.16
N SER A 380 -24.75 -28.76 9.31
CA SER A 380 -24.63 -29.40 10.63
C SER A 380 -25.35 -30.73 10.73
N PRO A 381 -24.71 -31.80 11.26
CA PRO A 381 -25.36 -33.06 11.60
C PRO A 381 -26.22 -32.95 12.87
N LEU A 382 -26.08 -31.89 13.65
CA LEU A 382 -26.75 -31.71 14.93
C LEU A 382 -28.19 -31.23 14.76
N LYS A 383 -29.09 -31.72 15.65
CA LYS A 383 -30.42 -31.13 15.77
C LYS A 383 -30.35 -29.69 16.24
N PRO A 384 -31.35 -28.81 15.95
CA PRO A 384 -31.29 -27.39 16.30
C PRO A 384 -30.96 -27.09 17.77
N ALA A 385 -31.50 -27.88 18.71
CA ALA A 385 -31.23 -27.70 20.13
C ALA A 385 -29.79 -28.12 20.53
N GLU A 386 -29.30 -29.23 19.93
CA GLU A 386 -27.93 -29.70 20.14
C GLU A 386 -26.91 -28.70 19.53
N ARG A 387 -27.22 -28.17 18.34
CA ARG A 387 -26.37 -27.14 17.70
C ARG A 387 -26.31 -25.87 18.51
N ALA A 388 -27.41 -25.41 19.12
CA ALA A 388 -27.42 -24.23 19.97
C ALA A 388 -26.57 -24.41 21.25
N ALA A 389 -26.36 -25.64 21.70
CA ALA A 389 -25.52 -25.98 22.86
C ALA A 389 -24.09 -26.37 22.47
N PHE A 390 -23.77 -26.41 21.18
CA PHE A 390 -22.45 -26.78 20.71
C PHE A 390 -21.50 -25.58 20.76
N HIS A 391 -20.36 -25.75 21.43
CA HIS A 391 -19.35 -24.69 21.62
C HIS A 391 -17.98 -25.05 21.02
N GLY A 392 -17.96 -25.99 20.05
CA GLY A 392 -16.75 -26.52 19.43
C GLY A 392 -16.37 -27.91 19.93
N HIS A 393 -15.48 -28.55 19.22
CA HIS A 393 -14.91 -29.83 19.57
C HIS A 393 -13.72 -29.66 20.50
N GLU A 394 -13.47 -30.63 21.36
CA GLU A 394 -12.21 -30.71 22.11
C GLU A 394 -11.19 -31.54 21.31
N PHE A 395 -10.00 -30.99 21.10
CA PHE A 395 -8.88 -31.67 20.46
C PHE A 395 -7.72 -31.88 21.42
N PHE A 396 -6.89 -32.88 21.15
CA PHE A 396 -5.55 -32.91 21.70
C PHE A 396 -4.70 -31.79 21.10
N SER A 397 -3.68 -31.34 21.82
CA SER A 397 -2.68 -30.45 21.23
C SER A 397 -2.02 -31.12 20.04
N TYR A 398 -1.75 -30.34 18.99
CA TYR A 398 -1.01 -30.86 17.83
C TYR A 398 0.28 -31.55 18.27
N ASN A 399 0.49 -32.75 17.75
CA ASN A 399 1.68 -33.55 18.03
C ASN A 399 2.30 -34.07 16.73
N PRO A 400 3.45 -33.52 16.30
CA PRO A 400 4.11 -33.95 15.06
C PRO A 400 4.56 -35.42 15.07
N GLU A 401 4.78 -36.04 16.24
CA GLU A 401 5.12 -37.46 16.35
C GLU A 401 3.96 -38.37 15.90
N MET A 402 2.74 -37.82 15.82
CA MET A 402 1.54 -38.53 15.43
C MET A 402 1.25 -38.46 13.91
N ALA A 403 2.11 -37.79 13.15
CA ALA A 403 2.19 -37.87 11.69
C ALA A 403 3.27 -38.89 11.33
N VAL A 404 2.86 -40.10 10.95
CA VAL A 404 3.78 -41.23 10.74
C VAL A 404 3.84 -41.63 9.25
N GLU A 405 5.02 -41.93 8.75
CA GLU A 405 5.17 -42.54 7.42
C GLU A 405 4.82 -44.02 7.49
N ALA A 406 3.80 -44.43 6.74
CA ALA A 406 3.35 -45.80 6.67
C ALA A 406 3.73 -46.45 5.34
N GLN A 407 4.23 -47.68 5.39
CA GLN A 407 4.39 -48.57 4.23
C GLN A 407 3.03 -49.16 3.86
N ILE A 408 2.63 -49.03 2.59
CA ILE A 408 1.34 -49.42 2.10
C ILE A 408 1.47 -50.69 1.26
N LEU A 409 0.74 -51.73 1.68
CA LEU A 409 0.56 -52.97 0.91
C LEU A 409 -0.88 -53.00 0.40
N VAL A 410 -1.07 -52.74 -0.89
CA VAL A 410 -2.39 -52.89 -1.52
C VAL A 410 -2.79 -54.39 -1.56
N LEU A 411 -4.00 -54.68 -1.12
CA LEU A 411 -4.52 -56.05 -1.04
C LEU A 411 -5.37 -56.32 -2.28
N GLU A 412 -4.88 -57.23 -3.13
CA GLU A 412 -5.62 -57.64 -4.32
C GLU A 412 -6.65 -58.72 -3.98
N ASN A 413 -7.83 -58.61 -4.61
CA ASN A 413 -8.90 -59.63 -4.52
C ASN A 413 -9.51 -59.86 -3.12
N GLU A 414 -9.42 -58.86 -2.22
CA GLU A 414 -10.11 -58.95 -0.93
C GLU A 414 -11.65 -58.99 -1.10
N PRO A 415 -12.33 -59.88 -0.36
CA PRO A 415 -13.77 -60.00 -0.47
C PRO A 415 -14.49 -58.79 0.15
N TRP A 416 -15.67 -58.46 -0.42
CA TRP A 416 -16.60 -57.54 0.20
C TRP A 416 -17.22 -58.18 1.44
N PHE A 417 -17.25 -57.47 2.54
CA PHE A 417 -17.89 -57.90 3.79
C PHE A 417 -18.82 -56.80 4.33
N ASN A 418 -19.73 -57.20 5.18
CA ASN A 418 -20.66 -56.31 5.84
C ASN A 418 -20.04 -55.75 7.12
N MET A 419 -19.63 -54.47 7.09
CA MET A 419 -19.17 -53.76 8.28
C MET A 419 -20.38 -53.40 9.14
N ALA A 420 -20.32 -53.76 10.43
CA ALA A 420 -21.37 -53.43 11.40
C ALA A 420 -21.49 -51.91 11.61
N THR A 421 -22.71 -51.44 11.89
CA THR A 421 -22.94 -50.02 12.20
C THR A 421 -23.72 -49.85 13.50
N SER A 422 -23.71 -48.66 14.07
CA SER A 422 -24.41 -48.31 15.32
C SER A 422 -25.95 -48.50 15.25
N SER A 423 -26.55 -48.46 14.07
CA SER A 423 -27.99 -48.69 13.85
C SER A 423 -28.37 -50.12 13.52
N GLY A 424 -27.41 -51.06 13.44
CA GLY A 424 -27.61 -52.43 12.99
C GLY A 424 -27.74 -52.60 11.48
N VAL A 425 -27.73 -51.54 10.70
CA VAL A 425 -27.67 -51.57 9.24
C VAL A 425 -26.24 -51.85 8.81
N SER A 426 -25.97 -52.92 8.08
CA SER A 426 -24.64 -53.22 7.57
C SER A 426 -24.33 -52.48 6.28
N ARG A 427 -23.07 -52.16 6.05
CA ARG A 427 -22.55 -51.51 4.83
C ARG A 427 -21.41 -52.33 4.24
N GLU A 428 -21.41 -52.51 2.90
CA GLU A 428 -20.36 -53.28 2.22
C GLU A 428 -19.05 -52.49 2.12
N TYR A 429 -18.01 -53.05 2.72
CA TYR A 429 -16.63 -52.60 2.63
C TYR A 429 -15.72 -53.75 2.22
N ARG A 430 -14.53 -53.41 1.74
CA ARG A 430 -13.41 -54.36 1.61
C ARG A 430 -12.16 -53.75 2.22
N ARG A 431 -11.22 -54.60 2.64
CA ARG A 431 -9.86 -54.15 2.93
C ARG A 431 -9.19 -53.77 1.61
N TYR A 432 -8.80 -52.53 1.46
CA TYR A 432 -8.13 -52.06 0.26
C TYR A 432 -6.62 -52.18 0.39
N ALA A 433 -6.06 -51.79 1.54
CA ALA A 433 -4.65 -51.87 1.82
C ALA A 433 -4.37 -52.09 3.30
N LYS A 434 -3.16 -52.56 3.59
CA LYS A 434 -2.60 -52.61 4.92
C LYS A 434 -1.52 -51.55 5.02
N ALA A 435 -1.61 -50.69 6.01
CA ALA A 435 -0.62 -49.68 6.38
C ALA A 435 0.21 -50.19 7.56
N THR A 436 1.53 -50.24 7.42
CA THR A 436 2.49 -50.63 8.47
C THR A 436 3.38 -49.45 8.78
N PHE A 437 3.51 -49.05 10.04
CA PHE A 437 4.25 -47.90 10.47
C PHE A 437 4.93 -48.10 11.81
N GLU A 438 5.94 -47.30 12.10
CA GLU A 438 6.61 -47.27 13.38
C GLU A 438 6.11 -46.11 14.22
N LEU A 439 5.70 -46.38 15.46
CA LEU A 439 5.34 -45.35 16.44
C LEU A 439 5.88 -45.72 17.81
N ARG A 440 6.68 -44.82 18.40
CA ARG A 440 7.31 -45.01 19.72
C ARG A 440 8.06 -46.35 19.84
N GLY A 441 8.75 -46.77 18.77
CA GLY A 441 9.55 -47.99 18.71
C GLY A 441 8.71 -49.27 18.58
N GLN A 442 7.45 -49.16 18.25
CA GLN A 442 6.56 -50.31 17.99
C GLN A 442 6.15 -50.31 16.52
N THR A 443 6.23 -51.47 15.87
CA THR A 443 5.66 -51.67 14.54
C THR A 443 4.18 -51.93 14.68
N LEU A 444 3.34 -51.09 14.08
CA LEU A 444 1.88 -51.12 14.15
C LEU A 444 1.28 -51.29 12.77
N GLU A 445 0.08 -51.89 12.71
CA GLU A 445 -0.62 -52.17 11.44
C GLU A 445 -2.06 -51.68 11.54
N LEU A 446 -2.57 -51.08 10.44
CA LEU A 446 -3.97 -50.71 10.26
C LEU A 446 -4.44 -51.07 8.85
N PHE A 447 -5.71 -51.48 8.71
CA PHE A 447 -6.32 -51.69 7.41
C PHE A 447 -7.06 -50.44 6.94
N LEU A 448 -6.87 -50.06 5.68
CA LEU A 448 -7.59 -49.02 4.98
C LEU A 448 -8.75 -49.68 4.25
N TYR A 449 -9.97 -49.19 4.47
CA TYR A 449 -11.18 -49.80 3.90
C TYR A 449 -11.72 -48.97 2.74
N GLN A 450 -12.23 -49.66 1.70
CA GLN A 450 -12.95 -49.05 0.60
C GLN A 450 -14.43 -49.34 0.70
N SER A 451 -15.27 -48.30 0.67
CA SER A 451 -16.73 -48.43 0.66
C SER A 451 -17.24 -48.75 -0.75
N LYS A 452 -18.01 -49.79 -0.90
CA LYS A 452 -18.63 -50.18 -2.20
C LYS A 452 -19.55 -49.09 -2.75
N ARG A 453 -20.25 -48.38 -1.86
CA ARG A 453 -21.16 -47.29 -2.23
C ARG A 453 -20.37 -46.04 -2.68
N LEU A 454 -19.38 -45.61 -1.89
CA LEU A 454 -18.64 -44.40 -2.20
C LEU A 454 -17.77 -44.55 -3.45
N MET A 455 -17.15 -45.73 -3.64
CA MET A 455 -16.35 -46.03 -4.83
C MET A 455 -17.12 -45.87 -6.15
N ALA A 456 -18.45 -46.03 -6.11
CA ALA A 456 -19.30 -45.87 -7.28
C ALA A 456 -19.62 -44.41 -7.63
N MET A 457 -19.24 -43.46 -6.78
CA MET A 457 -19.44 -42.03 -6.97
C MET A 457 -18.11 -41.42 -7.45
N GLU A 458 -18.13 -40.65 -8.54
CA GLU A 458 -16.90 -40.09 -9.14
C GLU A 458 -16.09 -39.23 -8.15
N GLU A 459 -16.78 -38.48 -7.32
CA GLU A 459 -16.22 -37.62 -6.28
C GLU A 459 -15.43 -38.40 -5.20
N TYR A 460 -15.86 -39.63 -4.87
CA TYR A 460 -15.31 -40.47 -3.80
C TYR A 460 -14.61 -41.74 -4.31
N LYS A 461 -14.30 -41.85 -5.60
CA LYS A 461 -13.69 -43.08 -6.19
C LYS A 461 -12.35 -43.44 -5.58
N ASP A 462 -11.59 -42.42 -5.11
CA ASP A 462 -10.29 -42.57 -4.48
C ASP A 462 -10.30 -42.42 -2.95
N HIS A 463 -11.50 -42.36 -2.36
CA HIS A 463 -11.66 -42.27 -0.92
C HIS A 463 -11.45 -43.66 -0.27
N LEU A 464 -10.65 -43.64 0.81
CA LEU A 464 -10.47 -44.76 1.73
C LEU A 464 -10.85 -44.34 3.14
N PHE A 465 -11.44 -45.25 3.87
CA PHE A 465 -11.88 -45.06 5.23
C PHE A 465 -10.92 -45.75 6.21
N LEU A 466 -10.39 -45.03 7.18
CA LEU A 466 -9.51 -45.55 8.23
C LEU A 466 -10.18 -45.39 9.60
N PRO A 467 -11.02 -46.31 10.03
CA PRO A 467 -11.46 -46.35 11.42
C PRO A 467 -10.37 -47.01 12.29
N PHE A 468 -10.12 -46.49 13.49
CA PHE A 468 -9.18 -47.10 14.42
C PHE A 468 -9.63 -46.95 15.88
N MET A 469 -9.18 -47.86 16.70
CA MET A 469 -9.24 -47.82 18.17
C MET A 469 -7.84 -47.93 18.74
N ASP A 470 -7.65 -47.32 19.89
CA ASP A 470 -6.38 -47.29 20.62
C ASP A 470 -6.60 -47.34 22.15
N LYS A 471 -5.56 -47.24 22.96
CA LYS A 471 -5.70 -47.25 24.42
C LYS A 471 -6.46 -46.06 25.00
N THR A 472 -6.70 -44.99 24.22
CA THR A 472 -7.51 -43.86 24.66
C THR A 472 -9.02 -44.07 24.45
N THR A 473 -9.40 -45.07 23.64
CA THR A 473 -10.77 -45.37 23.27
C THR A 473 -11.65 -45.73 24.49
N GLY A 474 -12.74 -44.97 24.67
CA GLY A 474 -13.64 -45.10 25.81
C GLY A 474 -13.12 -44.45 27.11
N LEU A 475 -11.94 -43.86 27.08
CA LEU A 475 -11.35 -43.08 28.16
C LEU A 475 -11.36 -41.58 27.85
N SER A 476 -10.40 -41.10 27.07
CA SER A 476 -10.31 -39.71 26.61
C SER A 476 -10.82 -39.50 25.18
N THR A 477 -11.11 -40.58 24.42
CA THR A 477 -11.69 -40.52 23.08
C THR A 477 -12.99 -41.33 23.00
N TYR A 478 -13.72 -41.20 21.89
CA TYR A 478 -15.02 -41.83 21.74
C TYR A 478 -14.97 -43.36 21.78
N GLY A 479 -15.95 -44.00 22.45
CA GLY A 479 -15.92 -45.43 22.80
C GLY A 479 -15.98 -46.43 21.67
N THR A 480 -16.33 -46.06 20.44
CA THR A 480 -16.33 -46.93 19.25
C THR A 480 -15.18 -46.66 18.28
N GLY A 481 -14.23 -45.83 18.69
CA GLY A 481 -13.07 -45.42 17.89
C GLY A 481 -13.26 -44.10 17.17
N ARG A 482 -12.20 -43.68 16.51
CA ARG A 482 -12.11 -42.48 15.68
C ARG A 482 -11.88 -42.85 14.23
N PHE A 483 -12.08 -41.88 13.35
CA PHE A 483 -12.03 -42.08 11.90
C PHE A 483 -11.07 -41.10 11.27
N MET A 484 -10.50 -41.51 10.15
CA MET A 484 -9.76 -40.65 9.22
C MET A 484 -10.22 -40.96 7.79
N ASP A 485 -10.38 -39.92 6.99
CA ASP A 485 -10.60 -40.03 5.55
C ASP A 485 -9.26 -39.94 4.82
N ILE A 486 -8.97 -40.93 4.00
CA ILE A 486 -7.69 -41.09 3.34
C ILE A 486 -7.92 -41.13 1.82
N THR A 487 -7.08 -40.45 1.05
CA THR A 487 -7.06 -40.62 -0.41
C THR A 487 -6.13 -41.78 -0.78
N LYS A 488 -6.49 -42.56 -1.81
CA LYS A 488 -5.63 -43.64 -2.30
C LYS A 488 -4.19 -43.18 -2.53
N PRO A 489 -3.21 -43.88 -1.98
CA PRO A 489 -1.81 -43.53 -2.15
C PRO A 489 -1.36 -43.72 -3.61
N GLU A 490 -0.57 -42.78 -4.13
CA GLU A 490 0.06 -42.88 -5.45
C GLU A 490 1.29 -43.81 -5.47
N GLY A 491 1.83 -44.13 -4.29
CA GLY A 491 3.04 -44.92 -4.10
C GLY A 491 2.91 -46.04 -3.08
N LYS A 492 4.09 -46.51 -2.61
CA LYS A 492 4.20 -47.55 -1.58
C LYS A 492 4.25 -46.99 -0.16
N THR A 493 4.31 -45.70 0.00
CA THR A 493 4.30 -45.02 1.30
C THR A 493 3.27 -43.90 1.30
N MET A 494 2.79 -43.55 2.48
CA MET A 494 1.95 -42.36 2.73
C MET A 494 2.15 -41.89 4.16
N VAL A 495 1.85 -40.61 4.43
CA VAL A 495 1.77 -40.09 5.79
C VAL A 495 0.37 -40.35 6.33
N LEU A 496 0.29 -41.02 7.50
CA LEU A 496 -0.91 -41.10 8.32
C LEU A 496 -0.77 -40.08 9.45
N ASP A 497 -1.50 -38.99 9.37
CA ASP A 497 -1.46 -37.94 10.40
C ASP A 497 -2.70 -38.04 11.28
N PHE A 498 -2.52 -38.64 12.46
CA PHE A 498 -3.60 -38.82 13.45
C PHE A 498 -4.11 -37.50 14.06
N ASN A 499 -3.44 -36.36 13.81
CA ASN A 499 -3.95 -35.06 14.19
C ASN A 499 -5.26 -34.68 13.45
N TYR A 500 -5.54 -35.32 12.31
CA TYR A 500 -6.79 -35.19 11.54
C TYR A 500 -7.90 -36.17 11.97
N ALA A 501 -7.67 -36.98 13.01
CA ALA A 501 -8.68 -37.93 13.46
C ALA A 501 -9.95 -37.24 13.98
N TYR A 502 -11.13 -37.69 13.55
CA TYR A 502 -12.43 -37.16 13.94
C TYR A 502 -13.37 -38.22 14.50
N ASN A 503 -14.44 -37.79 15.19
CA ASN A 503 -15.47 -38.69 15.73
C ASN A 503 -16.63 -38.92 14.73
N PRO A 504 -17.26 -40.11 14.72
CA PRO A 504 -18.51 -40.30 13.98
C PRO A 504 -19.62 -39.37 14.53
N TYR A 505 -20.58 -39.02 13.69
CA TYR A 505 -21.74 -38.19 14.08
C TYR A 505 -22.52 -38.78 15.27
N CYS A 506 -22.57 -40.12 15.38
CA CYS A 506 -23.20 -40.83 16.51
C CYS A 506 -22.57 -40.52 17.87
N ALA A 507 -21.40 -39.86 17.91
CA ALA A 507 -20.80 -39.37 19.14
C ALA A 507 -21.57 -38.16 19.71
N TYR A 508 -22.25 -37.39 18.87
CA TYR A 508 -22.84 -36.09 19.20
C TYR A 508 -24.37 -36.05 19.06
N THR A 509 -24.96 -36.87 18.20
CA THR A 509 -26.39 -36.86 17.91
C THR A 509 -26.89 -38.24 17.48
N ASP A 510 -28.17 -38.51 17.71
CA ASP A 510 -28.84 -39.77 17.28
C ASP A 510 -29.33 -39.70 15.84
N GLY A 511 -29.63 -40.86 15.26
CA GLY A 511 -30.25 -40.99 13.94
C GLY A 511 -29.26 -41.29 12.81
N TYR A 512 -27.99 -41.37 13.10
CA TYR A 512 -26.96 -41.77 12.15
C TYR A 512 -26.62 -43.26 12.26
N SER A 513 -26.15 -43.84 11.16
CA SER A 513 -25.68 -45.20 11.06
C SER A 513 -24.18 -45.22 10.81
N CYS A 514 -23.42 -45.10 11.89
CA CYS A 514 -21.95 -44.97 11.82
C CYS A 514 -21.28 -46.34 11.85
N PRO A 515 -20.25 -46.60 11.03
CA PRO A 515 -19.48 -47.83 11.11
C PRO A 515 -18.88 -48.04 12.49
N ILE A 516 -18.87 -49.32 12.93
CA ILE A 516 -18.17 -49.73 14.14
C ILE A 516 -16.77 -50.17 13.72
N THR A 517 -15.75 -49.64 14.38
CA THR A 517 -14.35 -49.97 14.07
C THR A 517 -14.10 -51.47 14.21
N PRO A 518 -13.60 -52.16 13.16
CA PRO A 518 -13.23 -53.55 13.26
C PRO A 518 -12.12 -53.78 14.28
N GLN A 519 -12.17 -54.88 15.02
CA GLN A 519 -11.22 -55.18 16.07
C GLN A 519 -9.75 -55.27 15.58
N GLU A 520 -9.56 -55.64 14.31
CA GLU A 520 -8.24 -55.67 13.68
C GLU A 520 -7.58 -54.32 13.51
N ASN A 521 -8.35 -53.21 13.62
CA ASN A 521 -7.87 -51.83 13.64
C ASN A 521 -7.75 -51.28 15.06
N PHE A 522 -7.49 -52.15 16.05
CA PHE A 522 -7.07 -51.76 17.38
C PHE A 522 -5.55 -51.72 17.44
N ILE A 523 -4.97 -50.59 17.89
CA ILE A 523 -3.53 -50.44 18.12
C ILE A 523 -3.24 -50.33 19.60
N ASP A 524 -2.27 -51.16 20.08
CA ASP A 524 -1.94 -51.27 21.51
C ASP A 524 -1.00 -50.16 22.00
N THR A 525 -1.36 -48.90 21.65
CA THR A 525 -0.68 -47.69 22.10
C THR A 525 -1.68 -46.56 22.26
N GLU A 526 -1.29 -45.44 22.89
CA GLU A 526 -2.12 -44.23 23.00
C GLU A 526 -1.86 -43.29 21.82
N ILE A 527 -2.93 -42.89 21.13
CA ILE A 527 -2.89 -41.87 20.08
C ILE A 527 -3.47 -40.58 20.67
N ASN A 528 -2.62 -39.80 21.32
CA ASN A 528 -2.96 -38.51 21.93
C ASN A 528 -2.85 -37.38 20.87
N ALA A 529 -3.66 -37.49 19.79
CA ALA A 529 -3.77 -36.53 18.69
C ALA A 529 -5.20 -36.54 18.12
N GLY A 530 -5.57 -35.50 17.39
CA GLY A 530 -6.90 -35.32 16.82
C GLY A 530 -7.99 -35.06 17.87
N ILE A 531 -9.21 -35.47 17.59
CA ILE A 531 -10.39 -35.16 18.40
C ILE A 531 -10.46 -36.02 19.69
N LYS A 532 -10.89 -35.41 20.78
CA LYS A 532 -11.26 -36.11 22.02
C LYS A 532 -12.70 -36.64 21.98
N GLY A 533 -13.08 -37.44 22.97
CA GLY A 533 -14.46 -37.83 23.16
C GLY A 533 -15.34 -36.62 23.51
N PRO A 534 -16.63 -36.61 23.10
CA PRO A 534 -17.52 -35.52 23.47
C PRO A 534 -17.70 -35.49 24.98
N THR A 535 -17.65 -34.28 25.55
CA THR A 535 -17.98 -34.05 26.96
C THR A 535 -19.44 -34.45 27.14
N LYS A 536 -19.73 -35.45 27.97
CA LYS A 536 -21.11 -35.79 28.34
C LYS A 536 -21.64 -34.64 29.20
N HIS A 537 -22.52 -33.83 28.65
CA HIS A 537 -23.30 -32.87 29.42
C HIS A 537 -24.49 -33.56 30.09
#